data_a5562f09000bbb98db54ec2e48f9add8
#
_entry.id   a5562f09000bbb98db54ec2e48f9add8
#
_cell.length_a   1.000
_cell.length_b   1.000
_cell.length_c   1.000
_cell.angle_alpha   90.00
_cell.angle_beta   90.00
_cell.angle_gamma   90.00
#
_symmetry.space_group_name_H-M   'P 1'
#
loop_
_entity.id
_entity.type
_entity.pdbx_description
1 polymer ?
#
loop_
_entity_poly.entity_id
_entity_poly.type
_entity_poly.pdbx_seq_one_letter_code
_entity_poly.pdbx_strand_id
1 'polypeptide(L)'
;MFKTTLRGLILGVAAVAASALMAVPAFAQKTRLNVYTALENDQLGPYKQAFEAANPDVEIAWVRDSTGVITARLLAEKDNPRADVIWGLGASSVALFDSMGMLQPYSPKGVDQIKPTFRSTANPTTWTGMDAWLAVMCYNTVEGPKKNLPKPTSWADLTNPVYKDSIVMPNPASSGTGYQAVYAWIQIMGEKAAWEFMDKLHNNIAVYTHSGSAPCVQAAKGERAIGIGFDMRGAREKTAGAPIDIILAKEGAPWDMEATAIVKGTKNLAAAQKLA
;
A
#
# COMPACT_ATOMS: atom_id res chain seq x y z
N MET A 1 -66.35 -73.04 -33.15
CA MET A 1 -67.22 -72.97 -31.97
C MET A 1 -66.37 -73.09 -30.73
N PHE A 2 -66.64 -72.32 -29.76
CA PHE A 2 -66.10 -72.19 -28.40
C PHE A 2 -64.96 -71.13 -28.25
N LYS A 3 -65.41 -70.02 -27.72
CA LYS A 3 -64.61 -68.92 -27.13
C LYS A 3 -64.24 -69.33 -25.71
N THR A 4 -62.99 -69.04 -25.33
CA THR A 4 -62.66 -68.98 -23.91
C THR A 4 -61.76 -67.74 -23.71
N THR A 5 -62.26 -66.82 -22.97
CA THR A 5 -61.66 -65.66 -22.49
C THR A 5 -60.73 -65.94 -21.31
N LEU A 6 -59.47 -65.55 -21.40
CA LEU A 6 -58.54 -65.57 -20.23
C LEU A 6 -58.27 -64.12 -19.82
N ARG A 7 -58.77 -63.75 -18.65
CA ARG A 7 -58.49 -62.51 -18.00
C ARG A 7 -57.11 -62.61 -17.32
N GLY A 8 -56.14 -61.86 -17.84
CA GLY A 8 -54.82 -61.68 -17.20
C GLY A 8 -54.86 -60.51 -16.22
N LEU A 9 -54.52 -60.83 -15.01
CA LEU A 9 -54.38 -59.92 -13.90
C LEU A 9 -53.04 -59.16 -14.07
N ILE A 10 -53.04 -57.83 -14.32
CA ILE A 10 -51.82 -57.00 -14.36
C ILE A 10 -51.65 -56.43 -12.97
N LEU A 11 -50.64 -56.96 -12.24
CA LEU A 11 -50.12 -56.35 -11.02
C LEU A 11 -49.26 -55.19 -11.41
N GLY A 12 -49.73 -53.98 -11.10
CA GLY A 12 -48.95 -52.76 -11.22
C GLY A 12 -47.92 -52.63 -10.10
N VAL A 13 -46.66 -52.71 -10.45
CA VAL A 13 -45.54 -52.37 -9.55
C VAL A 13 -45.32 -50.86 -9.66
N ALA A 14 -45.77 -50.11 -8.65
CA ALA A 14 -45.45 -48.68 -8.51
C ALA A 14 -43.99 -48.56 -8.06
N ALA A 15 -43.09 -48.24 -8.99
CA ALA A 15 -41.72 -47.85 -8.67
C ALA A 15 -41.73 -46.43 -8.13
N VAL A 16 -41.61 -46.27 -6.82
CA VAL A 16 -41.33 -44.97 -6.17
C VAL A 16 -39.87 -44.66 -6.42
N ALA A 17 -39.61 -43.84 -7.45
CA ALA A 17 -38.30 -43.23 -7.67
C ALA A 17 -38.08 -42.14 -6.60
N ALA A 18 -37.37 -42.48 -5.51
CA ALA A 18 -36.87 -41.55 -4.54
C ALA A 18 -35.77 -40.73 -5.21
N SER A 19 -36.13 -39.55 -5.74
CA SER A 19 -35.16 -38.54 -6.21
C SER A 19 -34.45 -37.98 -4.98
N ALA A 20 -33.32 -38.58 -4.59
CA ALA A 20 -32.36 -37.96 -3.67
C ALA A 20 -31.80 -36.73 -4.37
N LEU A 21 -32.37 -35.56 -4.10
CA LEU A 21 -31.72 -34.32 -4.40
C LEU A 21 -30.42 -34.30 -3.60
N MET A 22 -29.31 -34.62 -4.25
CA MET A 22 -28.00 -34.30 -3.74
C MET A 22 -27.94 -32.76 -3.70
N ALA A 23 -28.10 -32.19 -2.52
CA ALA A 23 -27.81 -30.80 -2.26
C ALA A 23 -26.29 -30.63 -2.51
N VAL A 24 -25.93 -30.27 -3.73
CA VAL A 24 -24.57 -29.77 -4.01
C VAL A 24 -24.39 -28.57 -3.08
N PRO A 25 -23.39 -28.58 -2.18
CA PRO A 25 -23.14 -27.40 -1.37
C PRO A 25 -22.93 -26.25 -2.33
N ALA A 26 -23.86 -25.33 -2.38
CA ALA A 26 -23.65 -24.06 -3.07
C ALA A 26 -22.47 -23.41 -2.34
N PHE A 27 -21.29 -23.47 -2.93
CA PHE A 27 -20.18 -22.63 -2.47
C PHE A 27 -20.67 -21.20 -2.52
N ALA A 28 -21.01 -20.64 -1.38
CA ALA A 28 -21.43 -19.26 -1.28
C ALA A 28 -20.33 -18.42 -1.94
N GLN A 29 -20.71 -17.63 -2.94
CA GLN A 29 -19.77 -16.78 -3.65
C GLN A 29 -19.13 -15.83 -2.62
N LYS A 30 -17.81 -15.87 -2.53
CA LYS A 30 -17.07 -15.02 -1.61
C LYS A 30 -17.35 -13.56 -1.90
N THR A 31 -17.48 -12.77 -0.85
CA THR A 31 -17.51 -11.29 -0.97
C THR A 31 -16.16 -10.80 -1.43
N ARG A 32 -16.10 -10.21 -2.63
CA ARG A 32 -14.86 -9.65 -3.17
C ARG A 32 -14.70 -8.21 -2.72
N LEU A 33 -13.64 -7.94 -1.96
CA LEU A 33 -13.22 -6.59 -1.55
C LEU A 33 -12.20 -6.03 -2.53
N ASN A 34 -12.48 -4.87 -3.12
CA ASN A 34 -11.51 -4.11 -3.88
C ASN A 34 -10.70 -3.24 -2.91
N VAL A 35 -9.44 -3.61 -2.68
CA VAL A 35 -8.57 -2.98 -1.69
C VAL A 35 -7.46 -2.21 -2.39
N TYR A 36 -7.47 -0.89 -2.23
CA TYR A 36 -6.48 0.00 -2.83
C TYR A 36 -5.32 0.21 -1.86
N THR A 37 -4.09 0.04 -2.35
CA THR A 37 -2.91 -0.02 -1.49
C THR A 37 -1.65 0.53 -2.17
N ALA A 38 -0.73 1.08 -1.37
CA ALA A 38 0.64 1.40 -1.78
C ALA A 38 1.69 0.49 -1.13
N LEU A 39 1.28 -0.50 -0.34
CA LEU A 39 2.19 -1.50 0.23
C LEU A 39 3.06 -2.16 -0.82
N GLU A 40 4.21 -2.66 -0.43
CA GLU A 40 5.13 -3.36 -1.32
C GLU A 40 4.54 -4.70 -1.80
N ASN A 41 4.82 -5.07 -3.05
CA ASN A 41 4.24 -6.28 -3.67
C ASN A 41 4.52 -7.56 -2.88
N ASP A 42 5.69 -7.64 -2.24
CA ASP A 42 6.10 -8.80 -1.44
C ASP A 42 5.37 -8.92 -0.09
N GLN A 43 4.68 -7.86 0.35
CA GLN A 43 3.83 -7.85 1.55
C GLN A 43 2.41 -8.35 1.27
N LEU A 44 1.89 -8.13 0.05
CA LEU A 44 0.47 -8.35 -0.27
C LEU A 44 0.03 -9.82 -0.17
N GLY A 45 0.90 -10.74 -0.61
CA GLY A 45 0.62 -12.19 -0.56
C GLY A 45 0.39 -12.69 0.86
N PRO A 46 1.34 -12.51 1.78
CA PRO A 46 1.21 -12.92 3.18
C PRO A 46 -0.01 -12.31 3.89
N TYR A 47 -0.28 -11.02 3.68
CA TYR A 47 -1.45 -10.36 4.27
C TYR A 47 -2.77 -10.94 3.77
N LYS A 48 -2.89 -11.11 2.43
CA LYS A 48 -4.07 -11.74 1.82
C LYS A 48 -4.30 -13.13 2.39
N GLN A 49 -3.26 -13.95 2.42
CA GLN A 49 -3.35 -15.32 2.91
C GLN A 49 -3.80 -15.38 4.36
N ALA A 50 -3.23 -14.57 5.23
CA ALA A 50 -3.59 -14.53 6.65
C ALA A 50 -5.04 -14.06 6.85
N PHE A 51 -5.46 -13.02 6.15
CA PHE A 51 -6.82 -12.49 6.26
C PHE A 51 -7.86 -13.48 5.73
N GLU A 52 -7.66 -14.05 4.55
CA GLU A 52 -8.61 -14.98 3.92
C GLU A 52 -8.71 -16.33 4.66
N ALA A 53 -7.63 -16.76 5.32
CA ALA A 53 -7.67 -17.92 6.21
C ALA A 53 -8.59 -17.68 7.42
N ALA A 54 -8.58 -16.48 7.97
CA ALA A 54 -9.45 -16.08 9.09
C ALA A 54 -10.88 -15.71 8.64
N ASN A 55 -11.06 -15.35 7.37
CA ASN A 55 -12.33 -14.90 6.79
C ASN A 55 -12.60 -15.61 5.45
N PRO A 56 -12.95 -16.90 5.46
CA PRO A 56 -13.07 -17.72 4.24
C PRO A 56 -14.21 -17.27 3.31
N ASP A 57 -15.12 -16.45 3.81
CA ASP A 57 -16.24 -15.84 3.08
C ASP A 57 -15.84 -14.55 2.32
N VAL A 58 -14.60 -14.09 2.47
CA VAL A 58 -14.10 -12.85 1.83
C VAL A 58 -12.90 -13.17 0.93
N GLU A 59 -12.80 -12.43 -0.18
CA GLU A 59 -11.65 -12.45 -1.10
C GLU A 59 -11.11 -11.03 -1.27
N ILE A 60 -9.81 -10.83 -1.04
CA ILE A 60 -9.14 -9.54 -1.31
C ILE A 60 -8.73 -9.47 -2.77
N ALA A 61 -9.17 -8.40 -3.45
CA ALA A 61 -8.71 -8.01 -4.77
C ALA A 61 -7.84 -6.74 -4.66
N TRP A 62 -6.54 -6.91 -4.69
CA TRP A 62 -5.60 -5.80 -4.61
C TRP A 62 -5.61 -4.93 -5.86
N VAL A 63 -5.67 -3.63 -5.65
CA VAL A 63 -5.33 -2.61 -6.64
C VAL A 63 -4.14 -1.84 -6.10
N ARG A 64 -2.96 -2.19 -6.59
CA ARG A 64 -1.70 -1.67 -6.07
C ARG A 64 -1.05 -0.70 -7.04
N ASP A 65 -0.65 0.46 -6.53
CA ASP A 65 0.31 1.38 -7.14
C ASP A 65 0.97 2.24 -6.07
N SER A 66 1.87 3.15 -6.44
CA SER A 66 2.46 4.13 -5.53
C SER A 66 1.42 5.12 -5.01
N THR A 67 1.64 5.67 -3.81
CA THR A 67 0.68 6.50 -3.07
C THR A 67 0.05 7.60 -3.91
N GLY A 68 0.84 8.37 -4.66
CA GLY A 68 0.32 9.47 -5.49
C GLY A 68 -0.62 9.00 -6.59
N VAL A 69 -0.33 7.86 -7.21
CA VAL A 69 -1.17 7.27 -8.26
C VAL A 69 -2.49 6.74 -7.69
N ILE A 70 -2.44 6.04 -6.56
CA ILE A 70 -3.65 5.58 -5.84
C ILE A 70 -4.48 6.77 -5.39
N THR A 71 -3.83 7.84 -4.89
CA THR A 71 -4.51 9.09 -4.50
C THR A 71 -5.25 9.71 -5.66
N ALA A 72 -4.58 9.91 -6.79
CA ALA A 72 -5.20 10.47 -7.99
C ALA A 72 -6.37 9.62 -8.49
N ARG A 73 -6.24 8.29 -8.44
CA ARG A 73 -7.29 7.36 -8.81
C ARG A 73 -8.52 7.46 -7.90
N LEU A 74 -8.33 7.47 -6.59
CA LEU A 74 -9.43 7.62 -5.63
C LEU A 74 -10.16 8.96 -5.80
N LEU A 75 -9.42 10.05 -6.05
CA LEU A 75 -10.01 11.36 -6.34
C LEU A 75 -10.83 11.35 -7.64
N ALA A 76 -10.34 10.69 -8.69
CA ALA A 76 -11.07 10.56 -9.95
C ALA A 76 -12.34 9.69 -9.81
N GLU A 77 -12.35 8.74 -8.89
CA GLU A 77 -13.46 7.83 -8.62
C GLU A 77 -14.41 8.35 -7.51
N LYS A 78 -14.20 9.55 -6.95
CA LYS A 78 -14.89 10.05 -5.76
C LYS A 78 -16.43 10.02 -5.85
N ASP A 79 -16.98 10.29 -7.04
CA ASP A 79 -18.43 10.34 -7.27
C ASP A 79 -19.03 8.94 -7.58
N ASN A 80 -18.18 7.96 -7.88
CA ASN A 80 -18.57 6.56 -8.09
C ASN A 80 -17.44 5.63 -7.60
N PRO A 81 -17.25 5.49 -6.28
CA PRO A 81 -16.15 4.74 -5.69
C PRO A 81 -16.13 3.27 -6.12
N ARG A 82 -14.96 2.78 -6.50
CA ARG A 82 -14.72 1.38 -6.85
C ARG A 82 -13.96 0.62 -5.75
N ALA A 83 -13.25 1.36 -4.92
CA ALA A 83 -12.56 0.80 -3.77
C ALA A 83 -13.55 0.58 -2.62
N ASP A 84 -13.39 -0.53 -1.91
CA ASP A 84 -14.09 -0.80 -0.65
C ASP A 84 -13.26 -0.34 0.54
N VAL A 85 -11.95 -0.59 0.49
CA VAL A 85 -10.99 -0.30 1.56
C VAL A 85 -9.74 0.32 0.96
N ILE A 86 -9.22 1.32 1.65
CA ILE A 86 -7.84 1.79 1.53
C ILE A 86 -7.07 1.05 2.61
N TRP A 87 -5.98 0.36 2.24
CA TRP A 87 -5.21 -0.43 3.19
C TRP A 87 -3.71 -0.31 2.94
N GLY A 88 -3.01 0.44 3.79
CA GLY A 88 -1.61 0.78 3.58
C GLY A 88 -1.44 1.83 2.47
N LEU A 89 -1.89 3.06 2.77
CA LEU A 89 -1.66 4.25 1.94
C LEU A 89 -1.15 5.36 2.83
N GLY A 90 -0.23 6.19 2.34
CA GLY A 90 0.32 7.30 3.12
C GLY A 90 -0.76 8.15 3.79
N ALA A 91 -0.63 8.36 5.10
CA ALA A 91 -1.65 9.01 5.92
C ALA A 91 -1.93 10.45 5.47
N SER A 92 -0.98 11.14 4.86
CA SER A 92 -1.18 12.43 4.23
C SER A 92 -2.29 12.41 3.16
N SER A 93 -2.35 11.34 2.35
CA SER A 93 -3.42 11.13 1.36
C SER A 93 -4.73 10.72 2.02
N VAL A 94 -4.68 9.88 3.05
CA VAL A 94 -5.88 9.44 3.78
C VAL A 94 -6.54 10.62 4.51
N ALA A 95 -5.75 11.52 5.09
CA ALA A 95 -6.25 12.75 5.71
C ALA A 95 -6.90 13.70 4.69
N LEU A 96 -6.39 13.76 3.46
CA LEU A 96 -7.04 14.49 2.37
C LEU A 96 -8.44 13.91 2.08
N PHE A 97 -8.56 12.60 1.95
CA PHE A 97 -9.87 11.96 1.72
C PHE A 97 -10.84 12.16 2.88
N ASP A 98 -10.32 12.15 4.11
CA ASP A 98 -11.11 12.44 5.32
C ASP A 98 -11.68 13.87 5.27
N SER A 99 -10.85 14.85 4.96
CA SER A 99 -11.27 16.26 4.82
C SER A 99 -12.33 16.48 3.73
N MET A 100 -12.34 15.60 2.72
CA MET A 100 -13.33 15.60 1.63
C MET A 100 -14.60 14.79 1.94
N GLY A 101 -14.70 14.16 3.11
CA GLY A 101 -15.82 13.32 3.51
C GLY A 101 -15.97 12.03 2.70
N MET A 102 -14.87 11.51 2.14
CA MET A 102 -14.82 10.29 1.32
C MET A 102 -14.71 9.01 2.15
N LEU A 103 -14.48 9.10 3.45
CA LEU A 103 -14.26 7.96 4.32
C LEU A 103 -15.51 7.61 5.13
N GLN A 104 -15.71 6.32 5.37
CA GLN A 104 -16.79 5.78 6.22
C GLN A 104 -16.32 5.76 7.66
N PRO A 105 -17.01 6.47 8.58
CA PRO A 105 -16.69 6.38 10.00
C PRO A 105 -16.81 4.93 10.52
N TYR A 106 -15.74 4.45 11.15
CA TYR A 106 -15.67 3.14 11.77
C TYR A 106 -14.52 3.10 12.78
N SER A 107 -14.81 2.76 14.02
CA SER A 107 -13.79 2.54 15.05
C SER A 107 -13.55 1.04 15.21
N PRO A 108 -12.42 0.51 14.74
CA PRO A 108 -12.11 -0.90 14.93
C PRO A 108 -11.90 -1.23 16.42
N LYS A 109 -12.05 -2.51 16.77
CA LYS A 109 -11.82 -2.98 18.13
C LYS A 109 -10.38 -2.69 18.53
N GLY A 110 -10.17 -2.06 19.69
CA GLY A 110 -8.83 -1.72 20.19
C GLY A 110 -8.27 -0.41 19.67
N VAL A 111 -9.03 0.37 18.91
CA VAL A 111 -8.59 1.69 18.38
C VAL A 111 -8.15 2.66 19.49
N ASP A 112 -8.70 2.54 20.69
CA ASP A 112 -8.34 3.29 21.88
C ASP A 112 -6.92 3.00 22.38
N GLN A 113 -6.36 1.84 22.05
CA GLN A 113 -4.98 1.45 22.35
C GLN A 113 -3.96 2.04 21.38
N ILE A 114 -4.43 2.53 20.20
CA ILE A 114 -3.58 3.21 19.23
C ILE A 114 -3.30 4.63 19.72
N LYS A 115 -2.03 5.03 19.69
CA LYS A 115 -1.64 6.40 20.06
C LYS A 115 -2.46 7.42 19.25
N PRO A 116 -2.90 8.54 19.86
CA PRO A 116 -3.73 9.54 19.16
C PRO A 116 -3.13 10.04 17.84
N THR A 117 -1.80 10.13 17.75
CA THR A 117 -1.09 10.55 16.51
C THR A 117 -1.30 9.58 15.34
N PHE A 118 -1.64 8.31 15.64
CA PHE A 118 -1.80 7.26 14.64
C PHE A 118 -3.26 6.93 14.33
N ARG A 119 -4.18 7.85 14.57
CA ARG A 119 -5.60 7.67 14.24
C ARG A 119 -6.28 9.00 13.99
N SER A 120 -7.39 8.97 13.29
CA SER A 120 -8.24 10.14 13.09
C SER A 120 -8.77 10.65 14.45
N THR A 121 -8.96 11.96 14.55
CA THR A 121 -9.55 12.62 15.73
C THR A 121 -11.08 12.54 15.74
N ALA A 122 -11.71 12.06 14.66
CA ALA A 122 -13.15 11.88 14.57
C ALA A 122 -13.65 10.79 15.53
N ASN A 123 -14.91 10.85 15.92
CA ASN A 123 -15.57 9.82 16.71
C ASN A 123 -16.95 9.51 16.09
N PRO A 124 -17.16 8.30 15.50
CA PRO A 124 -16.18 7.22 15.28
C PRO A 124 -15.00 7.67 14.42
N THR A 125 -13.84 7.01 14.56
CA THR A 125 -12.66 7.28 13.73
C THR A 125 -12.96 7.03 12.25
N THR A 126 -12.27 7.72 11.36
CA THR A 126 -12.42 7.55 9.91
C THR A 126 -11.24 6.80 9.30
N TRP A 127 -10.11 6.76 9.99
CA TRP A 127 -8.91 6.01 9.60
C TRP A 127 -8.06 5.66 10.82
N THR A 128 -7.20 4.64 10.67
CA THR A 128 -6.20 4.22 11.64
C THR A 128 -4.85 3.99 10.97
N GLY A 129 -3.76 4.39 11.63
CA GLY A 129 -2.40 4.11 11.20
C GLY A 129 -2.03 2.65 11.39
N MET A 130 -1.22 2.13 10.49
CA MET A 130 -0.78 0.73 10.48
C MET A 130 0.68 0.59 10.85
N ASP A 131 1.54 1.48 10.37
CA ASP A 131 2.97 1.52 10.62
C ASP A 131 3.50 2.96 10.56
N ALA A 132 4.81 3.12 10.63
CA ALA A 132 5.49 4.38 10.36
C ALA A 132 6.78 4.10 9.60
N TRP A 133 7.17 4.97 8.69
CA TRP A 133 8.34 4.85 7.85
C TRP A 133 9.04 6.20 7.66
N LEU A 134 10.35 6.15 7.39
CA LEU A 134 11.19 7.33 7.26
C LEU A 134 11.80 7.43 5.87
N ALA A 135 11.86 8.65 5.32
CA ALA A 135 12.72 8.89 4.17
C ALA A 135 14.20 8.95 4.60
N VAL A 136 15.03 8.22 3.87
CA VAL A 136 16.45 8.03 4.18
C VAL A 136 17.29 8.15 2.91
N MET A 137 18.59 8.29 3.09
CA MET A 137 19.57 8.13 2.02
C MET A 137 20.18 6.73 2.09
N CYS A 138 20.11 5.98 0.99
CA CYS A 138 20.82 4.70 0.79
C CYS A 138 22.11 5.00 0.03
N TYR A 139 23.26 4.88 0.70
CA TYR A 139 24.56 5.12 0.11
C TYR A 139 25.28 3.80 -0.18
N ASN A 140 25.67 3.57 -1.42
CA ASN A 140 26.46 2.38 -1.78
C ASN A 140 27.91 2.55 -1.33
N THR A 141 28.35 1.66 -0.44
CA THR A 141 29.69 1.72 0.19
C THR A 141 30.84 1.25 -0.71
N VAL A 142 30.52 0.72 -1.88
CA VAL A 142 31.49 0.31 -2.92
C VAL A 142 31.53 1.35 -4.04
N GLU A 143 30.39 1.66 -4.65
CA GLU A 143 30.32 2.59 -5.78
C GLU A 143 30.58 4.05 -5.37
N GLY A 144 30.20 4.44 -4.15
CA GLY A 144 30.47 5.78 -3.63
C GLY A 144 31.98 6.10 -3.62
N PRO A 145 32.80 5.35 -2.88
CA PRO A 145 34.27 5.53 -2.87
C PRO A 145 34.92 5.36 -4.25
N LYS A 146 34.48 4.39 -5.06
CA LYS A 146 34.97 4.18 -6.41
C LYS A 146 34.81 5.38 -7.32
N LYS A 147 33.74 6.16 -7.11
CA LYS A 147 33.45 7.41 -7.82
C LYS A 147 33.95 8.66 -7.09
N ASN A 148 34.73 8.51 -6.02
CA ASN A 148 35.18 9.59 -5.14
C ASN A 148 34.02 10.45 -4.57
N LEU A 149 32.85 9.83 -4.32
CA LEU A 149 31.71 10.48 -3.73
C LEU A 149 31.79 10.38 -2.19
N PRO A 150 31.86 11.46 -1.45
CA PRO A 150 31.84 11.41 0.00
C PRO A 150 30.49 10.82 0.48
N LYS A 151 30.50 10.15 1.64
CA LYS A 151 29.28 9.69 2.27
C LYS A 151 28.52 10.87 2.84
N PRO A 152 27.27 11.15 2.39
CA PRO A 152 26.50 12.28 2.90
C PRO A 152 26.08 12.04 4.36
N THR A 153 25.90 13.09 5.12
CA THR A 153 25.42 13.08 6.51
C THR A 153 24.20 13.98 6.70
N SER A 154 23.90 14.80 5.71
CA SER A 154 22.83 15.79 5.74
C SER A 154 22.10 15.86 4.39
N TRP A 155 20.90 16.39 4.39
CA TRP A 155 20.22 16.72 3.14
C TRP A 155 21.01 17.77 2.35
N ALA A 156 21.53 18.78 3.06
CA ALA A 156 22.33 19.85 2.44
C ALA A 156 23.54 19.32 1.67
N ASP A 157 24.19 18.26 2.14
CA ASP A 157 25.35 17.65 1.45
C ASP A 157 25.01 17.24 0.02
N LEU A 158 23.75 16.77 -0.22
CA LEU A 158 23.31 16.29 -1.53
C LEU A 158 23.24 17.37 -2.60
N THR A 159 23.35 18.65 -2.23
CA THR A 159 23.42 19.77 -3.19
C THR A 159 24.84 20.01 -3.72
N ASN A 160 25.86 19.35 -3.16
CA ASN A 160 27.23 19.51 -3.62
C ASN A 160 27.36 18.99 -5.07
N PRO A 161 27.96 19.76 -6.00
CA PRO A 161 28.14 19.35 -7.39
C PRO A 161 28.92 18.05 -7.58
N VAL A 162 29.66 17.58 -6.57
CA VAL A 162 30.35 16.28 -6.60
C VAL A 162 29.40 15.12 -6.85
N TYR A 163 28.10 15.26 -6.45
CA TYR A 163 27.09 14.24 -6.63
C TYR A 163 26.34 14.30 -7.97
N LYS A 164 26.75 15.17 -8.89
CA LYS A 164 26.09 15.32 -10.18
C LYS A 164 25.83 13.94 -10.82
N ASP A 165 24.56 13.72 -11.24
CA ASP A 165 24.10 12.48 -11.88
C ASP A 165 24.31 11.19 -11.05
N SER A 166 24.55 11.33 -9.74
CA SER A 166 24.84 10.20 -8.85
C SER A 166 23.68 9.84 -7.91
N ILE A 167 22.66 10.70 -7.84
CA ILE A 167 21.51 10.54 -6.95
C ILE A 167 20.31 10.06 -7.77
N VAL A 168 19.54 9.13 -7.20
CA VAL A 168 18.21 8.74 -7.66
C VAL A 168 17.19 9.04 -6.58
N MET A 169 16.04 9.58 -6.96
CA MET A 169 14.99 10.02 -6.03
C MET A 169 13.61 9.59 -6.54
N PRO A 170 12.64 9.29 -5.66
CA PRO A 170 11.27 9.06 -6.10
C PRO A 170 10.63 10.34 -6.63
N ASN A 171 9.82 10.24 -7.68
CA ASN A 171 9.04 11.37 -8.18
C ASN A 171 7.96 11.77 -7.16
N PRO A 172 7.92 13.00 -6.66
CA PRO A 172 6.94 13.44 -5.67
C PRO A 172 5.47 13.34 -6.11
N ALA A 173 5.22 13.41 -7.42
CA ALA A 173 3.85 13.31 -7.95
C ALA A 173 3.30 11.87 -7.92
N SER A 174 4.16 10.85 -8.03
CA SER A 174 3.73 9.44 -8.03
C SER A 174 4.00 8.74 -6.71
N SER A 175 5.07 9.08 -6.01
CA SER A 175 5.55 8.37 -4.81
C SER A 175 5.23 9.12 -3.52
N GLY A 176 4.64 8.42 -2.54
CA GLY A 176 4.48 8.93 -1.18
C GLY A 176 5.81 9.30 -0.53
N THR A 177 6.88 8.52 -0.74
CA THR A 177 8.23 8.83 -0.24
C THR A 177 8.78 10.12 -0.87
N GLY A 178 8.57 10.30 -2.17
CA GLY A 178 8.99 11.53 -2.85
C GLY A 178 8.22 12.76 -2.35
N TYR A 179 6.91 12.63 -2.19
CA TYR A 179 6.05 13.68 -1.65
C TYR A 179 6.44 14.04 -0.21
N GLN A 180 6.63 13.03 0.64
CA GLN A 180 7.05 13.20 2.02
C GLN A 180 8.38 13.93 2.14
N ALA A 181 9.37 13.60 1.29
CA ALA A 181 10.66 14.27 1.30
C ALA A 181 10.50 15.78 1.03
N VAL A 182 9.73 16.16 -0.01
CA VAL A 182 9.46 17.57 -0.34
C VAL A 182 8.77 18.28 0.81
N TYR A 183 7.70 17.72 1.32
CA TYR A 183 6.91 18.27 2.42
C TYR A 183 7.76 18.49 3.68
N ALA A 184 8.58 17.50 4.03
CA ALA A 184 9.42 17.59 5.22
C ALA A 184 10.59 18.58 5.05
N TRP A 185 11.18 18.71 3.86
CA TRP A 185 12.17 19.75 3.60
C TRP A 185 11.58 21.16 3.76
N ILE A 186 10.33 21.35 3.31
CA ILE A 186 9.60 22.62 3.56
C ILE A 186 9.43 22.88 5.06
N GLN A 187 9.12 21.85 5.84
CA GLN A 187 8.98 21.98 7.30
C GLN A 187 10.31 22.23 8.01
N ILE A 188 11.38 21.55 7.59
CA ILE A 188 12.71 21.66 8.22
C ILE A 188 13.37 23.01 7.89
N MET A 189 13.26 23.48 6.65
CA MET A 189 14.02 24.62 6.12
C MET A 189 13.18 25.89 5.98
N GLY A 190 11.85 25.78 6.00
CA GLY A 190 10.92 26.81 5.54
C GLY A 190 10.77 26.83 4.02
N GLU A 191 9.63 27.28 3.52
CA GLU A 191 9.22 27.11 2.12
C GLU A 191 10.27 27.63 1.13
N LYS A 192 10.70 28.89 1.28
CA LYS A 192 11.67 29.51 0.35
C LYS A 192 12.99 28.76 0.29
N ALA A 193 13.59 28.47 1.45
CA ALA A 193 14.89 27.80 1.50
C ALA A 193 14.79 26.34 1.01
N ALA A 194 13.66 25.68 1.25
CA ALA A 194 13.42 24.33 0.74
C ALA A 194 13.35 24.28 -0.79
N TRP A 195 12.70 25.25 -1.43
CA TRP A 195 12.69 25.34 -2.90
C TRP A 195 14.08 25.63 -3.46
N GLU A 196 14.84 26.55 -2.87
CA GLU A 196 16.23 26.81 -3.27
C GLU A 196 17.13 25.58 -3.08
N PHE A 197 16.89 24.78 -2.04
CA PHE A 197 17.57 23.51 -1.82
C PHE A 197 17.19 22.48 -2.90
N MET A 198 15.90 22.31 -3.18
CA MET A 198 15.41 21.36 -4.17
C MET A 198 15.89 21.69 -5.58
N ASP A 199 15.97 22.97 -5.96
CA ASP A 199 16.53 23.42 -7.24
C ASP A 199 18.00 23.02 -7.38
N LYS A 200 18.79 23.15 -6.29
CA LYS A 200 20.18 22.71 -6.28
C LYS A 200 20.30 21.19 -6.33
N LEU A 201 19.47 20.49 -5.52
CA LEU A 201 19.43 19.04 -5.50
C LEU A 201 19.06 18.45 -6.87
N HIS A 202 18.11 19.08 -7.58
CA HIS A 202 17.67 18.65 -8.91
C HIS A 202 18.83 18.50 -9.90
N ASN A 203 19.84 19.37 -9.83
CA ASN A 203 21.02 19.30 -10.69
C ASN A 203 21.88 18.04 -10.46
N ASN A 204 21.72 17.36 -9.33
CA ASN A 204 22.44 16.15 -8.95
C ASN A 204 21.61 14.87 -9.12
N ILE A 205 20.28 15.02 -9.37
CA ILE A 205 19.38 13.89 -9.59
C ILE A 205 19.54 13.37 -11.01
N ALA A 206 19.98 12.13 -11.15
CA ALA A 206 20.06 11.45 -12.44
C ALA A 206 18.69 10.98 -12.95
N VAL A 207 17.83 10.51 -12.04
CA VAL A 207 16.53 9.91 -12.38
C VAL A 207 15.54 10.11 -11.25
N TYR A 208 14.31 10.44 -11.62
CA TYR A 208 13.15 10.36 -10.75
C TYR A 208 12.40 9.06 -11.00
N THR A 209 12.28 8.21 -9.98
CA THR A 209 11.61 6.90 -10.09
C THR A 209 10.12 6.99 -9.79
N HIS A 210 9.35 6.04 -10.35
CA HIS A 210 7.92 5.95 -10.07
C HIS A 210 7.60 5.60 -8.61
N SER A 211 8.36 4.65 -8.02
CA SER A 211 8.14 4.16 -6.66
C SER A 211 9.17 4.63 -5.67
N GLY A 212 8.79 4.70 -4.38
CA GLY A 212 9.68 5.06 -3.28
C GLY A 212 10.74 4.02 -2.96
N SER A 213 10.52 2.75 -3.32
CA SER A 213 11.47 1.65 -3.09
C SER A 213 12.62 1.60 -4.09
N ALA A 214 12.38 1.98 -5.34
CA ALA A 214 13.35 1.86 -6.42
C ALA A 214 14.70 2.54 -6.15
N PRO A 215 14.80 3.73 -5.52
CA PRO A 215 16.08 4.36 -5.27
C PRO A 215 17.03 3.54 -4.39
N CYS A 216 16.57 3.00 -3.26
CA CYS A 216 17.39 2.16 -2.41
C CYS A 216 17.76 0.83 -3.10
N VAL A 217 16.89 0.26 -3.93
CA VAL A 217 17.19 -0.92 -4.75
C VAL A 217 18.29 -0.61 -5.78
N GLN A 218 18.22 0.53 -6.47
CA GLN A 218 19.25 0.94 -7.42
C GLN A 218 20.59 1.21 -6.73
N ALA A 219 20.58 1.84 -5.55
CA ALA A 219 21.77 2.01 -4.75
C ALA A 219 22.33 0.65 -4.31
N ALA A 220 21.49 -0.27 -3.85
CA ALA A 220 21.89 -1.63 -3.43
C ALA A 220 22.58 -2.41 -4.56
N LYS A 221 22.10 -2.27 -5.78
CA LYS A 221 22.68 -2.90 -6.98
C LYS A 221 23.90 -2.18 -7.56
N GLY A 222 24.25 -1.01 -7.02
CA GLY A 222 25.34 -0.19 -7.54
C GLY A 222 25.03 0.54 -8.85
N GLU A 223 23.77 0.58 -9.28
CA GLU A 223 23.32 1.34 -10.45
C GLU A 223 23.47 2.84 -10.24
N ARG A 224 23.29 3.29 -9.01
CA ARG A 224 23.56 4.65 -8.53
C ARG A 224 24.27 4.59 -7.18
N ALA A 225 25.07 5.60 -6.89
CA ALA A 225 25.80 5.65 -5.62
C ALA A 225 24.89 6.03 -4.44
N ILE A 226 23.85 6.86 -4.70
CA ILE A 226 22.95 7.37 -3.66
C ILE A 226 21.51 7.23 -4.11
N GLY A 227 20.68 6.65 -3.25
CA GLY A 227 19.22 6.60 -3.42
C GLY A 227 18.52 7.33 -2.28
N ILE A 228 17.69 8.32 -2.58
CA ILE A 228 16.72 8.85 -1.62
C ILE A 228 15.51 7.91 -1.65
N GLY A 229 15.27 7.17 -0.58
CA GLY A 229 14.23 6.16 -0.51
C GLY A 229 13.64 6.07 0.90
N PHE A 230 13.15 4.91 1.32
CA PHE A 230 12.64 4.72 2.66
C PHE A 230 13.34 3.58 3.40
N ASP A 231 13.32 3.70 4.72
CA ASP A 231 14.11 2.93 5.68
C ASP A 231 13.89 1.42 5.57
N MET A 232 12.64 0.95 5.54
CA MET A 232 12.35 -0.48 5.46
C MET A 232 12.93 -1.11 4.18
N ARG A 233 12.83 -0.43 3.02
CA ARG A 233 13.43 -0.94 1.78
C ARG A 233 14.94 -0.97 1.88
N GLY A 234 15.56 0.09 2.39
CA GLY A 234 16.99 0.11 2.66
C GLY A 234 17.44 -1.03 3.59
N ALA A 235 16.69 -1.23 4.69
CA ALA A 235 16.95 -2.30 5.65
C ALA A 235 16.87 -3.70 5.02
N ARG A 236 15.89 -3.96 4.19
CA ARG A 236 15.74 -5.24 3.45
C ARG A 236 16.92 -5.51 2.52
N GLU A 237 17.30 -4.52 1.71
CA GLU A 237 18.44 -4.65 0.80
C GLU A 237 19.74 -4.90 1.58
N LYS A 238 19.95 -4.16 2.68
CA LYS A 238 21.12 -4.35 3.55
C LYS A 238 21.15 -5.72 4.20
N THR A 239 20.01 -6.19 4.71
CA THR A 239 19.88 -7.54 5.32
C THR A 239 20.10 -8.65 4.28
N ALA A 240 19.74 -8.40 3.03
CA ALA A 240 20.03 -9.30 1.91
C ALA A 240 21.52 -9.29 1.47
N GLY A 241 22.38 -8.51 2.13
CA GLY A 241 23.81 -8.46 1.89
C GLY A 241 24.26 -7.35 0.93
N ALA A 242 23.37 -6.43 0.53
CA ALA A 242 23.77 -5.33 -0.33
C ALA A 242 24.74 -4.37 0.39
N PRO A 243 25.77 -3.87 -0.31
CA PRO A 243 26.77 -2.99 0.27
C PRO A 243 26.26 -1.55 0.37
N ILE A 244 25.23 -1.33 1.18
CA ILE A 244 24.64 0.00 1.39
C ILE A 244 24.65 0.38 2.86
N ASP A 245 24.79 1.67 3.11
CA ASP A 245 24.48 2.29 4.40
C ASP A 245 23.16 3.08 4.30
N ILE A 246 22.37 2.98 5.37
CA ILE A 246 21.14 3.75 5.54
C ILE A 246 21.49 4.96 6.40
N ILE A 247 21.25 6.14 5.86
CA ILE A 247 21.65 7.40 6.49
C ILE A 247 20.42 8.21 6.82
N LEU A 248 20.27 8.52 8.10
CA LEU A 248 19.33 9.52 8.61
C LEU A 248 20.05 10.87 8.57
N ALA A 249 19.48 11.85 7.90
CA ALA A 249 20.08 13.18 7.81
C ALA A 249 20.09 13.87 9.18
N LYS A 250 21.15 14.61 9.47
CA LYS A 250 21.31 15.31 10.76
C LYS A 250 20.26 16.39 11.01
N GLU A 251 19.65 16.93 9.96
CA GLU A 251 18.57 17.93 10.06
C GLU A 251 17.24 17.32 10.47
N GLY A 252 17.13 16.01 10.38
CA GLY A 252 15.94 15.23 10.67
C GLY A 252 15.56 14.27 9.54
N ALA A 253 14.89 13.19 9.90
CA ALA A 253 14.36 12.24 8.94
C ALA A 253 12.87 12.53 8.72
N PRO A 254 12.46 12.82 7.48
CA PRO A 254 11.05 12.88 7.12
C PRO A 254 10.36 11.57 7.50
N TRP A 255 9.16 11.63 8.09
CA TRP A 255 8.39 10.45 8.41
C TRP A 255 6.93 10.61 8.02
N ASP A 256 6.30 9.52 7.67
CA ASP A 256 4.86 9.38 7.49
C ASP A 256 4.44 8.02 8.05
N MET A 257 3.17 7.72 8.00
CA MET A 257 2.63 6.41 8.33
C MET A 257 1.78 5.91 7.17
N GLU A 258 1.62 4.61 7.08
CA GLU A 258 0.55 4.04 6.28
C GLU A 258 -0.71 3.91 7.12
N ALA A 259 -1.85 4.14 6.51
CA ALA A 259 -3.13 4.10 7.19
C ALA A 259 -4.15 3.23 6.44
N THR A 260 -5.12 2.72 7.20
CA THR A 260 -6.30 2.03 6.67
C THR A 260 -7.55 2.85 6.88
N ALA A 261 -8.48 2.75 5.93
CA ALA A 261 -9.77 3.41 5.98
C ALA A 261 -10.79 2.68 5.11
N ILE A 262 -12.06 2.76 5.49
CA ILE A 262 -13.16 2.25 4.67
C ILE A 262 -13.65 3.36 3.75
N VAL A 263 -13.83 3.07 2.47
CA VAL A 263 -14.35 4.05 1.51
C VAL A 263 -15.86 4.22 1.71
N LYS A 264 -16.31 5.46 1.82
CA LYS A 264 -17.74 5.79 1.99
C LYS A 264 -18.55 5.32 0.78
N GLY A 265 -19.68 4.66 1.03
CA GLY A 265 -20.54 4.14 -0.01
C GLY A 265 -20.19 2.74 -0.50
N THR A 266 -19.22 2.06 0.10
CA THR A 266 -18.97 0.63 -0.17
C THR A 266 -20.24 -0.20 0.04
N LYS A 267 -20.50 -1.14 -0.88
CA LYS A 267 -21.59 -2.11 -0.76
C LYS A 267 -21.20 -3.31 0.12
N ASN A 268 -19.93 -3.43 0.46
CA ASN A 268 -19.32 -4.54 1.18
C ASN A 268 -18.91 -4.16 2.62
N LEU A 269 -19.69 -3.27 3.27
CA LEU A 269 -19.32 -2.66 4.55
C LEU A 269 -18.93 -3.69 5.62
N ALA A 270 -19.70 -4.75 5.80
CA ALA A 270 -19.40 -5.77 6.82
C ALA A 270 -18.05 -6.49 6.57
N ALA A 271 -17.74 -6.78 5.31
CA ALA A 271 -16.46 -7.37 4.95
C ALA A 271 -15.31 -6.36 5.06
N ALA A 272 -15.56 -5.10 4.69
CA ALA A 272 -14.59 -4.01 4.83
C ALA A 272 -14.21 -3.76 6.31
N GLN A 273 -15.18 -3.84 7.23
CA GLN A 273 -14.94 -3.73 8.67
C GLN A 273 -14.13 -4.89 9.28
N LYS A 274 -14.11 -6.04 8.63
CA LYS A 274 -13.23 -7.15 9.06
C LYS A 274 -11.76 -6.91 8.71
N LEU A 275 -11.49 -6.14 7.65
CA LEU A 275 -10.15 -5.85 7.17
C LEU A 275 -9.55 -4.57 7.77
N ALA A 276 -10.37 -3.56 8.05
CA ALA A 276 -9.96 -2.24 8.52
C ALA A 276 -9.45 -2.19 9.96
#